data_3d4415d5b7152899d03fa2fd4104a62f
#
_entry.id   3d4415d5b7152899d03fa2fd4104a62f
#
_cell.length_a   1.000
_cell.length_b   1.000
_cell.length_c   1.000
_cell.angle_alpha   90.00
_cell.angle_beta   90.00
_cell.angle_gamma   90.00
#
_symmetry.space_group_name_H-M   'P 1'
#
loop_
_entity.id
_entity.type
_entity.pdbx_description
1 polymer ?
#
loop_
_entity_poly.entity_id
_entity_poly.type
_entity_poly.pdbx_seq_one_letter_code
_entity_poly.pdbx_strand_id
1 'polypeptide(L)'
;DWSSDVCSSDLTGNHDHHIENNREDCQLLFSSVNKYLNLIVKWNVGTPLMGEQRFALMHFPLASWDNMSREAIHLHGHVHFKKDSRVGPGKMMDVGVDGNNLYPIGLGEIIKIMRTQPVKSLFEFDHHELVENYK
;
A
#
# COMPACT_ATOMS: atom_id res chain seq x y z
N ASP A 1 -28.45 3.07 11.74
CA ASP A 1 -28.38 4.30 10.95
C ASP A 1 -27.00 4.38 10.33
N TRP A 2 -26.88 3.84 9.12
CA TRP A 2 -25.69 3.92 8.30
C TRP A 2 -25.72 5.25 7.54
N SER A 3 -25.73 6.34 8.25
CA SER A 3 -25.49 7.64 7.64
C SER A 3 -23.99 7.79 7.46
N SER A 4 -23.45 7.25 6.37
CA SER A 4 -22.96 8.05 5.26
C SER A 4 -22.00 9.18 5.63
N ASP A 5 -20.92 8.87 6.33
CA ASP A 5 -19.66 9.55 6.04
C ASP A 5 -18.81 8.59 5.21
N VAL A 6 -19.26 8.31 3.99
CA VAL A 6 -18.47 7.59 3.01
C VAL A 6 -17.41 8.55 2.51
N CYS A 7 -16.44 8.79 3.35
CA CYS A 7 -15.18 9.36 2.94
C CYS A 7 -14.38 8.23 2.28
N SER A 8 -14.79 7.86 1.07
CA SER A 8 -14.06 6.86 0.31
C SER A 8 -13.04 7.56 -0.57
N SER A 9 -11.78 7.30 -0.29
CA SER A 9 -10.73 7.55 -1.26
C SER A 9 -10.69 6.35 -2.21
N ASP A 10 -10.71 6.61 -3.50
CA ASP A 10 -10.55 5.58 -4.50
C ASP A 10 -9.12 5.52 -5.04
N LEU A 11 -8.63 4.29 -5.25
CA LEU A 11 -7.36 4.01 -5.89
C LEU A 11 -7.63 3.34 -7.23
N THR A 12 -7.51 4.09 -8.32
CA THR A 12 -7.89 3.62 -9.65
C THR A 12 -6.99 2.50 -10.16
N GLY A 13 -7.62 1.46 -10.70
CA GLY A 13 -6.99 0.35 -11.40
C GLY A 13 -7.11 0.44 -12.92
N ASN A 14 -6.66 -0.61 -13.62
CA ASN A 14 -6.64 -0.66 -15.08
C ASN A 14 -8.04 -0.82 -15.73
N HIS A 15 -9.08 -1.07 -14.95
CA HIS A 15 -10.47 -1.17 -15.42
C HIS A 15 -11.30 0.07 -15.10
N ASP A 16 -10.77 1.05 -14.41
CA ASP A 16 -11.49 2.22 -13.92
C ASP A 16 -11.48 3.40 -14.90
N HIS A 17 -11.50 3.11 -16.20
CA HIS A 17 -11.48 4.14 -17.26
C HIS A 17 -12.63 5.13 -17.14
N HIS A 18 -13.79 4.70 -16.64
CA HIS A 18 -14.92 5.60 -16.45
C HIS A 18 -14.62 6.66 -15.39
N ILE A 19 -14.01 6.28 -14.28
CA ILE A 19 -13.61 7.19 -13.21
C ILE A 19 -12.51 8.13 -13.73
N GLU A 20 -11.53 7.61 -14.46
CA GLU A 20 -10.44 8.41 -15.02
C GLU A 20 -10.92 9.45 -16.04
N ASN A 21 -11.88 9.08 -16.89
CA ASN A 21 -12.43 9.95 -17.92
C ASN A 21 -13.44 10.97 -17.40
N ASN A 22 -14.07 10.72 -16.24
CA ASN A 22 -15.09 11.58 -15.64
C ASN A 22 -14.66 12.04 -14.23
N ARG A 23 -13.41 12.39 -14.07
CA ARG A 23 -12.79 12.65 -12.79
C ARG A 23 -13.46 13.78 -12.00
N GLU A 24 -13.93 14.84 -12.68
CA GLU A 24 -14.61 15.96 -12.05
C GLU A 24 -15.95 15.52 -11.43
N ASP A 25 -16.74 14.72 -12.13
CA ASP A 25 -18.01 14.20 -11.63
C ASP A 25 -17.78 13.19 -10.49
N CYS A 26 -16.75 12.37 -10.58
CA CYS A 26 -16.39 11.42 -9.55
C CYS A 26 -15.88 12.05 -8.26
N GLN A 27 -15.31 13.27 -8.30
CA GLN A 27 -14.92 14.03 -7.12
C GLN A 27 -16.10 14.42 -6.23
N LEU A 28 -17.31 14.40 -6.75
CA LEU A 28 -18.54 14.58 -5.95
C LEU A 28 -18.90 13.32 -5.13
N LEU A 29 -18.43 12.16 -5.55
CA LEU A 29 -18.71 10.86 -4.94
C LEU A 29 -17.58 10.36 -4.04
N PHE A 30 -16.34 10.73 -4.35
CA PHE A 30 -15.15 10.29 -3.64
C PHE A 30 -14.42 11.49 -3.02
N SER A 31 -13.90 11.33 -1.83
CA SER A 31 -13.04 12.35 -1.19
C SER A 31 -11.73 12.55 -1.95
N SER A 32 -11.23 11.51 -2.58
CA SER A 32 -10.08 11.58 -3.49
C SER A 32 -10.06 10.41 -4.47
N VAL A 33 -9.48 10.64 -5.64
CA VAL A 33 -9.23 9.62 -6.67
C VAL A 33 -7.75 9.66 -7.01
N ASN A 34 -7.03 8.58 -6.77
CA ASN A 34 -5.58 8.52 -6.89
C ASN A 34 -5.14 7.30 -7.71
N LYS A 35 -4.01 7.42 -8.42
CA LYS A 35 -3.30 6.26 -9.02
C LYS A 35 -2.24 5.69 -8.08
N TYR A 36 -1.65 6.56 -7.29
CA TYR A 36 -0.64 6.25 -6.29
C TYR A 36 -0.88 7.10 -5.05
N LEU A 37 -0.82 6.50 -3.88
CA LEU A 37 -1.05 7.19 -2.62
C LEU A 37 -0.03 6.76 -1.58
N ASN A 38 0.69 7.73 -0.99
CA ASN A 38 1.46 7.53 0.23
C ASN A 38 0.63 7.99 1.41
N LEU A 39 0.55 7.16 2.44
CA LEU A 39 -0.15 7.52 3.66
C LEU A 39 0.59 7.01 4.90
N ILE A 40 0.35 7.70 6.01
CA ILE A 40 0.83 7.30 7.32
C ILE A 40 -0.38 7.00 8.19
N VAL A 41 -0.50 5.76 8.63
CA VAL A 41 -1.51 5.36 9.61
C VAL A 41 -0.88 5.45 10.99
N LYS A 42 -1.50 6.21 11.87
CA LYS A 42 -1.12 6.33 13.28
C LYS A 42 -2.17 5.67 14.15
N TRP A 43 -1.75 4.92 15.16
CA TRP A 43 -2.65 4.34 16.13
C TRP A 43 -2.18 4.59 17.55
N ASN A 44 -3.15 4.77 18.44
CA ASN A 44 -2.91 4.86 19.85
C ASN A 44 -3.49 3.62 20.52
N VAL A 45 -2.66 2.81 21.13
CA VAL A 45 -3.07 1.52 21.73
C VAL A 45 -3.42 1.69 23.22
N GLY A 46 -3.73 2.89 23.68
CA GLY A 46 -4.08 3.15 25.07
C GLY A 46 -2.91 2.98 26.06
N THR A 47 -1.69 2.81 25.55
CA THR A 47 -0.42 2.83 26.25
C THR A 47 0.45 3.95 25.66
N PRO A 48 1.53 4.39 26.29
CA PRO A 48 2.41 5.43 25.72
C PRO A 48 3.09 5.05 24.40
N LEU A 49 2.82 3.88 23.87
CA LEU A 49 3.31 3.40 22.58
C LEU A 49 2.36 3.88 21.46
N MET A 50 2.63 5.08 20.96
CA MET A 50 2.10 5.51 19.67
C MET A 50 2.81 4.73 18.57
N GLY A 51 2.02 3.99 17.77
CA GLY A 51 2.51 3.33 16.57
C GLY A 51 2.22 4.14 15.33
N GLU A 52 3.10 4.08 14.35
CA GLU A 52 2.83 4.57 13.00
C GLU A 52 3.34 3.56 11.98
N GLN A 53 2.66 3.49 10.85
CA GLN A 53 3.08 2.70 9.70
C GLN A 53 2.88 3.51 8.43
N ARG A 54 3.90 3.50 7.58
CA ARG A 54 3.86 4.10 6.25
C ARG A 54 3.43 3.07 5.22
N PHE A 55 2.57 3.51 4.32
CA PHE A 55 2.07 2.70 3.22
C PHE A 55 2.24 3.44 1.91
N ALA A 56 2.62 2.68 0.89
CA ALA A 56 2.56 3.07 -0.50
C ALA A 56 1.49 2.22 -1.19
N LEU A 57 0.45 2.85 -1.68
CA LEU A 57 -0.70 2.18 -2.29
C LEU A 57 -0.70 2.44 -3.78
N MET A 58 -0.83 1.39 -4.57
CA MET A 58 -1.02 1.43 -6.01
C MET A 58 -1.70 0.16 -6.49
N HIS A 59 -2.51 0.26 -7.56
CA HIS A 59 -3.14 -0.92 -8.14
C HIS A 59 -2.13 -1.96 -8.62
N PHE A 60 -1.03 -1.53 -9.21
CA PHE A 60 0.02 -2.41 -9.74
C PHE A 60 1.11 -2.68 -8.69
N PRO A 61 1.73 -3.88 -8.69
CA PRO A 61 2.92 -4.13 -7.90
C PRO A 61 4.09 -3.29 -8.41
N LEU A 62 4.78 -2.62 -7.50
CA LEU A 62 5.94 -1.78 -7.80
C LEU A 62 7.24 -2.50 -7.46
N ALA A 63 8.25 -2.31 -8.29
CA ALA A 63 9.60 -2.80 -7.99
C ALA A 63 10.26 -1.98 -6.86
N SER A 64 9.92 -0.69 -6.76
CA SER A 64 10.32 0.17 -5.64
C SER A 64 9.24 1.22 -5.34
N TRP A 65 9.22 1.69 -4.12
CA TRP A 65 8.26 2.69 -3.63
C TRP A 65 8.89 3.61 -2.60
N ASP A 66 8.22 4.69 -2.32
CA ASP A 66 8.70 5.69 -1.38
C ASP A 66 8.88 5.09 0.03
N ASN A 67 10.02 5.39 0.66
CA ASN A 67 10.41 4.86 1.96
C ASN A 67 10.50 3.32 2.07
N MET A 68 10.71 2.62 0.96
CA MET A 68 10.88 1.15 0.92
C MET A 68 11.97 0.68 1.89
N SER A 69 13.13 1.34 1.92
CA SER A 69 14.25 1.04 2.84
C SER A 69 13.98 1.43 4.28
N ARG A 70 12.91 2.18 4.55
CA ARG A 70 12.48 2.64 5.88
C ARG A 70 11.19 1.96 6.32
N GLU A 71 11.01 0.70 5.97
CA GLU A 71 9.90 -0.15 6.37
C GLU A 71 8.52 0.25 5.85
N ALA A 72 8.40 1.14 4.86
CA ALA A 72 7.12 1.40 4.23
C ALA A 72 6.58 0.13 3.56
N ILE A 73 5.31 -0.16 3.78
CA ILE A 73 4.61 -1.32 3.22
C ILE A 73 3.97 -0.91 1.89
N HIS A 74 4.26 -1.66 0.82
CA HIS A 74 3.55 -1.51 -0.44
C HIS A 74 2.37 -2.47 -0.52
N LEU A 75 1.17 -1.91 -0.71
CA LEU A 75 -0.04 -2.68 -0.94
C LEU A 75 -0.52 -2.46 -2.38
N HIS A 76 -0.86 -3.56 -3.04
CA HIS A 76 -1.31 -3.56 -4.43
C HIS A 76 -2.44 -4.57 -4.64
N GLY A 77 -3.01 -4.58 -5.83
CA GLY A 77 -3.91 -5.58 -6.35
C GLY A 77 -3.42 -6.10 -7.69
N HIS A 78 -4.27 -6.12 -8.69
CA HIS A 78 -4.03 -6.43 -10.10
C HIS A 78 -3.67 -7.89 -10.42
N VAL A 79 -2.77 -8.50 -9.68
CA VAL A 79 -2.21 -9.83 -9.98
C VAL A 79 -3.06 -10.99 -9.47
N HIS A 80 -4.10 -10.72 -8.69
CA HIS A 80 -5.06 -11.71 -8.18
C HIS A 80 -4.39 -12.91 -7.50
N PHE A 81 -3.38 -12.66 -6.67
CA PHE A 81 -2.67 -13.71 -5.99
C PHE A 81 -3.56 -14.46 -4.98
N LYS A 82 -3.37 -15.77 -4.93
CA LYS A 82 -3.96 -16.59 -3.86
C LYS A 82 -3.33 -16.27 -2.51
N LYS A 83 -4.01 -16.65 -1.43
CA LYS A 83 -3.60 -16.39 -0.05
C LYS A 83 -2.13 -16.70 0.24
N ASP A 84 -1.63 -17.83 -0.25
CA ASP A 84 -0.27 -18.31 0.04
C ASP A 84 0.81 -17.60 -0.80
N SER A 85 0.42 -16.89 -1.86
CA SER A 85 1.34 -16.22 -2.79
C SER A 85 1.24 -14.70 -2.74
N ARG A 86 0.37 -14.15 -1.88
CA ARG A 86 0.06 -12.71 -1.86
C ARG A 86 1.18 -11.83 -1.29
N VAL A 87 2.12 -12.40 -0.56
CA VAL A 87 3.27 -11.69 0.00
C VAL A 87 4.39 -11.70 -1.02
N GLY A 88 4.79 -10.52 -1.45
CA GLY A 88 5.88 -10.35 -2.39
C GLY A 88 7.25 -10.26 -1.71
N PRO A 89 8.30 -9.97 -2.47
CA PRO A 89 9.62 -9.77 -1.91
C PRO A 89 9.67 -8.49 -1.07
N GLY A 90 10.12 -8.62 0.17
CA GLY A 90 10.16 -7.50 1.11
C GLY A 90 8.78 -7.16 1.69
N LYS A 91 8.57 -5.90 2.05
CA LYS A 91 7.32 -5.41 2.64
C LYS A 91 6.28 -5.04 1.57
N MET A 92 5.89 -6.01 0.75
CA MET A 92 4.92 -5.85 -0.32
C MET A 92 3.86 -6.95 -0.24
N MET A 93 2.59 -6.59 -0.50
CA MET A 93 1.48 -7.54 -0.40
C MET A 93 0.35 -7.21 -1.39
N ASP A 94 -0.15 -8.26 -2.06
CA ASP A 94 -1.44 -8.21 -2.76
C ASP A 94 -2.58 -8.25 -1.74
N VAL A 95 -3.39 -7.21 -1.73
CA VAL A 95 -4.56 -7.07 -0.85
C VAL A 95 -5.89 -7.28 -1.60
N GLY A 96 -5.81 -7.77 -2.84
CA GLY A 96 -6.98 -8.15 -3.62
C GLY A 96 -7.84 -9.18 -2.88
N VAL A 97 -9.14 -9.04 -3.03
CA VAL A 97 -10.12 -9.88 -2.32
C VAL A 97 -10.05 -11.36 -2.70
N ASP A 98 -9.52 -11.68 -3.89
CA ASP A 98 -9.35 -13.05 -4.38
C ASP A 98 -8.49 -13.91 -3.44
N GLY A 99 -7.47 -13.31 -2.85
CA GLY A 99 -6.59 -13.95 -1.88
C GLY A 99 -7.16 -14.02 -0.45
N ASN A 100 -8.36 -13.48 -0.21
CA ASN A 100 -8.96 -13.37 1.11
C ASN A 100 -10.45 -13.78 1.15
N ASN A 101 -10.81 -14.86 0.45
CA ASN A 101 -12.18 -15.39 0.38
C ASN A 101 -13.22 -14.34 -0.05
N LEU A 102 -12.85 -13.45 -0.97
CA LEU A 102 -13.67 -12.33 -1.47
C LEU A 102 -14.02 -11.27 -0.40
N TYR A 103 -13.26 -11.20 0.69
CA TYR A 103 -13.38 -10.16 1.71
C TYR A 103 -12.14 -9.26 1.74
N PRO A 104 -12.31 -7.97 2.07
CA PRO A 104 -11.18 -7.09 2.34
C PRO A 104 -10.34 -7.63 3.50
N ILE A 105 -9.02 -7.47 3.40
CA ILE A 105 -8.12 -7.81 4.51
C ILE A 105 -8.04 -6.65 5.50
N GLY A 106 -8.09 -6.96 6.79
CA GLY A 106 -7.99 -5.95 7.85
C GLY A 106 -6.57 -5.43 8.04
N LEU A 107 -6.45 -4.14 8.36
CA LEU A 107 -5.17 -3.46 8.58
C LEU A 107 -4.31 -4.17 9.65
N GLY A 108 -4.91 -4.63 10.73
CA GLY A 108 -4.19 -5.34 11.79
C GLY A 108 -3.56 -6.65 11.31
N GLU A 109 -4.22 -7.36 10.40
CA GLU A 109 -3.67 -8.58 9.78
C GLU A 109 -2.53 -8.25 8.83
N ILE A 110 -2.68 -7.20 8.01
CA ILE A 110 -1.60 -6.71 7.12
C ILE A 110 -0.34 -6.39 7.93
N ILE A 111 -0.48 -5.61 8.99
CA ILE A 111 0.65 -5.23 9.86
C ILE A 111 1.29 -6.46 10.49
N LYS A 112 0.48 -7.42 10.99
CA LYS A 112 0.98 -8.65 11.58
C LYS A 112 1.82 -9.47 10.58
N ILE A 113 1.35 -9.62 9.35
CA ILE A 113 2.07 -10.34 8.29
C ILE A 113 3.35 -9.59 7.92
N MET A 114 3.26 -8.28 7.70
CA MET A 114 4.37 -7.47 7.22
C MET A 114 5.48 -7.27 8.26
N ARG A 115 5.19 -7.38 9.55
CA ARG A 115 6.23 -7.35 10.60
C ARG A 115 7.25 -8.49 10.47
N THR A 116 6.84 -9.63 9.93
CA THR A 116 7.72 -10.79 9.74
C THR A 116 8.52 -10.71 8.44
N GLN A 117 8.19 -9.78 7.55
CA GLN A 117 8.88 -9.64 6.26
C GLN A 117 10.11 -8.74 6.39
N PRO A 118 11.23 -9.11 5.75
CA PRO A 118 12.42 -8.28 5.73
C PRO A 118 12.21 -7.01 4.93
N VAL A 119 12.98 -5.96 5.25
CA VAL A 119 13.14 -4.83 4.35
C VAL A 119 14.01 -5.28 3.18
N LYS A 120 13.55 -5.04 1.96
CA LYS A 120 14.31 -5.34 0.75
C LYS A 120 14.81 -4.04 0.12
N SER A 121 16.06 -4.03 -0.28
CA SER A 121 16.62 -3.02 -1.17
C SER A 121 16.57 -3.53 -2.61
N LEU A 122 16.32 -2.64 -3.58
CA LEU A 122 16.44 -2.96 -5.00
C LEU A 122 17.88 -3.19 -5.42
N PHE A 123 18.80 -2.54 -4.74
CA PHE A 123 20.22 -2.60 -5.04
C PHE A 123 20.94 -3.28 -3.88
N GLU A 124 21.78 -4.25 -4.21
CA GLU A 124 22.64 -4.96 -3.25
C GLU A 124 23.76 -4.05 -2.71
N PHE A 125 23.93 -2.87 -3.32
CA PHE A 125 24.98 -1.90 -2.96
C PHE A 125 24.38 -0.73 -2.20
N ASP A 126 25.01 -0.37 -1.09
CA ASP A 126 24.79 0.91 -0.44
C ASP A 126 25.32 2.02 -1.37
N HIS A 127 24.44 2.93 -1.81
CA HIS A 127 24.87 4.04 -2.66
C HIS A 127 25.86 5.00 -1.96
N HIS A 128 26.02 4.89 -0.67
CA HIS A 128 27.08 5.58 0.04
C HIS A 128 28.47 5.01 -0.25
N GLU A 129 28.59 3.69 -0.47
CA GLU A 129 29.86 3.06 -0.87
C GLU A 129 30.29 3.44 -2.30
N LEU A 130 29.33 3.70 -3.20
CA LEU A 130 29.65 4.10 -4.58
C LEU A 130 30.25 5.50 -4.65
N VAL A 131 29.90 6.40 -3.75
CA VAL A 131 30.40 7.79 -3.75
C VAL A 131 31.85 7.88 -3.23
N GLU A 132 32.26 6.99 -2.34
CA GLU A 132 33.65 6.99 -1.81
C GLU A 132 34.67 6.50 -2.83
N ASN A 133 34.28 5.66 -3.79
CA ASN A 133 35.17 5.14 -4.84
C ASN A 133 35.39 6.10 -6.01
N TYR A 134 34.72 7.26 -6.03
CA TYR A 134 34.86 8.29 -7.10
C TYR A 134 35.53 9.57 -6.60
N LYS A 135 36.14 9.57 -5.42
CA LYS A 135 37.01 10.64 -4.91
C LYS A 135 38.46 10.22 -5.04
#